data_f89873029fb7cd94401203a61506981b
#
_entry.id   f89873029fb7cd94401203a61506981b
#
_cell.length_a   1.000
_cell.length_b   1.000
_cell.length_c   1.000
_cell.angle_alpha   90.00
_cell.angle_beta   90.00
_cell.angle_gamma   90.00
#
_symmetry.space_group_name_H-M   'P 1'
#
loop_
_entity.id
_entity.type
_entity.pdbx_description
1 polymer ?
#
loop_
_entity_poly.entity_id
_entity_poly.type
_entity_poly.pdbx_seq_one_letter_code
_entity_poly.pdbx_strand_id
1 'polypeptide(L)'
;MSYAYLVVTDYTVNFVLVWKKDGIQRPIYYVSKSLQEVETRYLPLEKEVLAIVHAIRKIPHYFQAHTVVVLTQFPLQALLRKSNYTGRISKWGTKLGANDVKYMPRTVVKG
;
A
#
# COMPACT_ATOMS: atom_id res chain seq x y z
N MET A 1 15.82 -2.35 -5.10
CA MET A 1 14.53 -1.71 -5.34
C MET A 1 13.52 -2.18 -4.32
N SER A 2 12.67 -1.32 -3.83
CA SER A 2 11.74 -1.62 -2.75
C SER A 2 10.38 -2.00 -3.28
N TYR A 3 9.86 -3.13 -2.83
CA TYR A 3 8.53 -3.63 -3.18
C TYR A 3 7.72 -3.82 -1.92
N ALA A 4 6.42 -3.58 -2.01
CA ALA A 4 5.51 -3.78 -0.91
C ALA A 4 4.43 -4.77 -1.29
N TYR A 5 4.25 -5.77 -0.42
CA TYR A 5 3.14 -6.73 -0.52
C TYR A 5 2.07 -6.34 0.48
N LEU A 6 0.82 -6.37 0.03
CA LEU A 6 -0.33 -6.08 0.89
C LEU A 6 -1.04 -7.38 1.22
N VAL A 7 -1.28 -7.61 2.50
CA VAL A 7 -2.04 -8.77 2.97
C VAL A 7 -3.21 -8.25 3.78
N VAL A 8 -4.41 -8.47 3.26
CA VAL A 8 -5.65 -7.99 3.89
C VAL A 8 -6.43 -9.19 4.38
N THR A 9 -6.77 -9.18 5.66
CA THR A 9 -7.65 -10.17 6.28
C THR A 9 -8.95 -9.47 6.71
N ASP A 10 -9.87 -10.24 7.30
CA ASP A 10 -11.12 -9.67 7.80
C ASP A 10 -10.89 -8.62 8.89
N TYR A 11 -9.80 -8.73 9.66
CA TYR A 11 -9.57 -7.93 10.86
C TYR A 11 -8.28 -7.14 10.83
N THR A 12 -7.42 -7.34 9.84
CA THR A 12 -6.13 -6.66 9.76
C THR A 12 -5.78 -6.26 8.35
N VAL A 13 -4.97 -5.21 8.24
CA VAL A 13 -4.28 -4.88 7.00
C VAL A 13 -2.79 -4.87 7.28
N ASN A 14 -2.01 -5.46 6.38
CA ASN A 14 -0.59 -5.66 6.57
C ASN A 14 0.17 -5.16 5.34
N PHE A 15 1.29 -4.51 5.61
CA PHE A 15 2.18 -3.97 4.59
C PHE A 15 3.56 -4.58 4.83
N VAL A 16 4.03 -5.38 3.89
CA VAL A 16 5.33 -6.04 4.00
C VAL A 16 6.27 -5.42 2.98
N LEU A 17 7.26 -4.69 3.45
CA LEU A 17 8.24 -4.02 2.60
C LEU A 17 9.47 -4.90 2.44
N VAL A 18 9.86 -5.16 1.20
CA VAL A 18 11.02 -5.97 0.88
C VAL A 18 11.96 -5.19 -0.04
N TRP A 19 13.25 -5.44 0.14
CA TRP A 19 14.26 -4.99 -0.80
C TRP A 19 14.63 -6.15 -1.71
N LYS A 20 14.60 -5.93 -3.02
CA LYS A 20 14.97 -6.96 -3.99
C LYS A 20 16.21 -6.51 -4.75
N LYS A 21 17.27 -7.33 -4.72
CA LYS A 21 18.49 -7.12 -5.46
C LYS A 21 19.05 -8.48 -5.87
N ASP A 22 19.41 -8.60 -7.15
CA ASP A 22 20.03 -9.81 -7.71
C ASP A 22 19.19 -11.08 -7.46
N GLY A 23 17.86 -10.95 -7.56
CA GLY A 23 16.95 -12.07 -7.37
C GLY A 23 16.67 -12.43 -5.92
N ILE A 24 17.33 -11.76 -4.96
CA ILE A 24 17.16 -12.04 -3.53
C ILE A 24 16.23 -10.97 -2.94
N GLN A 25 15.20 -11.43 -2.21
CA GLN A 25 14.30 -10.56 -1.49
C GLN A 25 14.64 -10.58 -0.01
N ARG A 26 14.75 -9.39 0.58
CA ARG A 26 15.02 -9.24 2.01
C ARG A 26 13.91 -8.41 2.65
N PRO A 27 13.18 -8.93 3.64
CA PRO A 27 12.21 -8.13 4.38
C PRO A 27 12.92 -6.98 5.09
N ILE A 28 12.33 -5.79 5.01
CA ILE A 28 12.86 -4.59 5.66
C ILE A 28 11.95 -4.17 6.80
N TYR A 29 10.65 -4.06 6.51
CA TYR A 29 9.64 -3.62 7.47
C TYR A 29 8.39 -4.46 7.33
N TYR A 30 7.74 -4.68 8.46
CA TYR A 30 6.42 -5.27 8.53
C TYR A 30 5.54 -4.31 9.32
N VAL A 31 4.53 -3.75 8.68
CA VAL A 31 3.61 -2.80 9.31
C VAL A 31 2.22 -3.42 9.30
N SER A 32 1.63 -3.54 10.46
CA SER A 32 0.32 -4.15 10.64
C SER A 32 -0.62 -3.20 11.35
N LYS A 33 -1.89 -3.21 10.94
CA LYS A 33 -2.93 -2.44 11.59
C LYS A 33 -4.14 -3.34 11.83
N SER A 34 -4.57 -3.42 13.08
CA SER A 34 -5.85 -4.02 13.41
C SER A 34 -6.97 -3.08 12.95
N LEU A 35 -7.95 -3.63 12.26
CA LEU A 35 -9.08 -2.85 11.77
C LEU A 35 -10.05 -2.53 12.90
N GLN A 36 -10.49 -1.28 12.98
CA GLN A 36 -11.59 -0.88 13.84
C GLN A 36 -12.89 -1.46 13.27
N GLU A 37 -13.93 -1.55 14.10
CA GLU A 37 -15.19 -2.17 13.69
C GLU A 37 -15.73 -1.57 12.39
N VAL A 38 -15.72 -0.25 12.25
CA VAL A 38 -16.19 0.41 11.03
C VAL A 38 -15.29 0.09 9.85
N GLU A 39 -13.98 -0.08 10.07
CA GLU A 39 -13.02 -0.38 9.00
C GLU A 39 -13.16 -1.80 8.48
N THR A 40 -13.65 -2.73 9.29
CA THR A 40 -13.88 -4.11 8.83
C THR A 40 -14.90 -4.18 7.70
N ARG A 41 -15.75 -3.15 7.57
CA ARG A 41 -16.77 -3.04 6.53
C ARG A 41 -16.28 -2.35 5.27
N TYR A 42 -15.04 -1.89 5.24
CA TYR A 42 -14.46 -1.27 4.05
C TYR A 42 -14.36 -2.29 2.92
N LEU A 43 -14.48 -1.81 1.68
CA LEU A 43 -14.25 -2.64 0.50
C LEU A 43 -12.80 -3.11 0.47
N PRO A 44 -12.52 -4.26 -0.17
CA PRO A 44 -11.13 -4.74 -0.29
C PRO A 44 -10.16 -3.69 -0.83
N LEU A 45 -10.59 -2.90 -1.82
CA LEU A 45 -9.80 -1.81 -2.36
C LEU A 45 -9.47 -0.76 -1.28
N GLU A 46 -10.47 -0.40 -0.48
CA GLU A 46 -10.30 0.59 0.59
C GLU A 46 -9.34 0.08 1.66
N LYS A 47 -9.42 -1.21 1.99
CA LYS A 47 -8.50 -1.82 2.95
C LYS A 47 -7.05 -1.81 2.45
N GLU A 48 -6.84 -2.03 1.15
CA GLU A 48 -5.49 -1.96 0.58
C GLU A 48 -4.93 -0.54 0.66
N VAL A 49 -5.72 0.46 0.31
CA VAL A 49 -5.31 1.86 0.41
C VAL A 49 -5.02 2.23 1.86
N LEU A 50 -5.84 1.76 2.79
CA LEU A 50 -5.62 1.98 4.23
C LEU A 50 -4.28 1.40 4.68
N ALA A 51 -3.92 0.22 4.21
CA ALA A 51 -2.64 -0.41 4.54
C ALA A 51 -1.46 0.47 4.08
N ILE A 52 -1.54 1.02 2.88
CA ILE A 52 -0.49 1.88 2.32
C ILE A 52 -0.39 3.18 3.13
N VAL A 53 -1.51 3.83 3.39
CA VAL A 53 -1.54 5.08 4.16
C VAL A 53 -0.99 4.86 5.56
N HIS A 54 -1.37 3.76 6.20
CA HIS A 54 -0.87 3.43 7.53
C HIS A 54 0.66 3.23 7.52
N ALA A 55 1.18 2.55 6.50
CA ALA A 55 2.62 2.35 6.36
C ALA A 55 3.35 3.68 6.19
N ILE A 56 2.82 4.60 5.37
CA ILE A 56 3.41 5.91 5.17
C ILE A 56 3.49 6.67 6.50
N ARG A 57 2.47 6.55 7.35
CA ARG A 57 2.45 7.18 8.67
C ARG A 57 3.46 6.56 9.63
N LYS A 58 3.71 5.26 9.52
CA LYS A 58 4.59 4.53 10.43
C LYS A 58 6.06 4.63 10.05
N ILE A 59 6.36 4.66 8.77
CA ILE A 59 7.75 4.72 8.28
C ILE A 59 7.91 5.86 7.25
N PRO A 60 7.60 7.11 7.63
CA PRO A 60 7.59 8.21 6.67
C PRO A 60 8.95 8.49 6.06
N HIS A 61 10.03 8.32 6.81
CA HIS A 61 11.38 8.59 6.32
C HIS A 61 11.76 7.65 5.19
N TYR A 62 11.31 6.41 5.26
CA TYR A 62 11.59 5.46 4.19
C TYR A 62 10.93 5.88 2.88
N PHE A 63 9.66 6.29 2.94
CA PHE A 63 8.93 6.76 1.76
C PHE A 63 9.47 8.06 1.19
N GLN A 64 10.12 8.88 2.00
CA GLN A 64 10.78 10.11 1.54
C GLN A 64 12.10 9.80 0.83
N ALA A 65 12.81 8.77 1.26
CA ALA A 65 14.13 8.44 0.74
C ALA A 65 14.10 7.46 -0.43
N HIS A 66 13.03 6.67 -0.59
CA HIS A 66 12.97 5.60 -1.57
C HIS A 66 11.64 5.59 -2.30
N THR A 67 11.68 5.21 -3.59
CA THR A 67 10.50 4.85 -4.34
C THR A 67 10.04 3.47 -3.88
N VAL A 68 8.76 3.33 -3.54
CA VAL A 68 8.18 2.06 -3.15
C VAL A 68 7.20 1.61 -4.23
N VAL A 69 7.41 0.40 -4.75
CA VAL A 69 6.50 -0.22 -5.71
C VAL A 69 5.53 -1.12 -4.96
N VAL A 70 4.26 -0.73 -4.93
CA VAL A 70 3.21 -1.52 -4.28
C VAL A 70 2.66 -2.53 -5.27
N LEU A 71 2.69 -3.80 -4.88
CA LEU A 71 2.17 -4.90 -5.69
C LEU A 71 0.71 -5.14 -5.29
N THR A 72 -0.18 -5.00 -6.26
CA THR A 72 -1.62 -5.08 -6.02
C THR A 72 -2.33 -5.66 -7.23
N GLN A 73 -3.48 -6.31 -7.00
CA GLN A 73 -4.35 -6.79 -8.06
C GLN A 73 -5.34 -5.72 -8.52
N PHE A 74 -5.46 -4.61 -7.79
CA PHE A 74 -6.37 -3.53 -8.14
C PHE A 74 -5.64 -2.47 -8.97
N PRO A 75 -6.31 -1.81 -9.91
CA PRO A 75 -5.71 -0.70 -10.67
C PRO A 75 -5.70 0.58 -9.82
N LEU A 76 -4.95 0.56 -8.71
CA LEU A 76 -4.95 1.64 -7.72
C LEU A 76 -4.57 2.98 -8.32
N GLN A 77 -3.58 3.00 -9.21
CA GLN A 77 -3.13 4.26 -9.80
C GLN A 77 -4.24 4.95 -10.59
N ALA A 78 -4.98 4.18 -11.39
CA ALA A 78 -6.11 4.73 -12.15
C ALA A 78 -7.26 5.11 -11.23
N LEU A 79 -7.54 4.27 -10.22
CA LEU A 79 -8.65 4.49 -9.31
C LEU A 79 -8.43 5.72 -8.43
N LEU A 80 -7.22 5.94 -7.95
CA LEU A 80 -6.90 7.09 -7.08
C LEU A 80 -6.89 8.42 -7.84
N ARG A 81 -6.82 8.40 -9.18
CA ARG A 81 -6.91 9.61 -10.00
C ARG A 81 -8.34 10.07 -10.25
N LYS A 82 -9.32 9.18 -10.05
CA LYS A 82 -10.73 9.54 -10.28
C LYS A 82 -11.26 10.37 -9.14
N SER A 83 -11.81 11.53 -9.44
CA SER A 83 -12.35 12.46 -8.45
C SER A 83 -13.69 12.05 -7.87
N ASN A 84 -14.28 10.95 -8.37
CA ASN A 84 -15.64 10.52 -8.00
C ASN A 84 -15.69 9.65 -6.75
N TYR A 85 -14.57 9.39 -6.11
CA TYR A 85 -14.57 8.55 -4.91
C TYR A 85 -15.04 9.31 -3.70
N THR A 86 -15.55 8.54 -2.72
CA THR A 86 -15.97 9.09 -1.45
C THR A 86 -14.85 9.93 -0.82
N GLY A 87 -15.22 10.86 0.08
CA GLY A 87 -14.25 11.75 0.71
C GLY A 87 -13.08 11.02 1.38
N ARG A 88 -13.29 9.80 1.83
CA ARG A 88 -12.24 8.97 2.44
C ARG A 88 -11.11 8.66 1.47
N ILE A 89 -11.45 8.14 0.29
CA ILE A 89 -10.42 7.82 -0.72
C ILE A 89 -9.78 9.08 -1.27
N SER A 90 -10.54 10.17 -1.43
CA SER A 90 -9.98 11.45 -1.85
C SER A 90 -8.90 11.95 -0.91
N LYS A 91 -9.14 11.86 0.41
CA LYS A 91 -8.15 12.25 1.42
C LYS A 91 -6.90 11.38 1.34
N TRP A 92 -7.08 10.08 1.18
CA TRP A 92 -5.95 9.15 1.07
C TRP A 92 -5.16 9.38 -0.21
N GLY A 93 -5.83 9.67 -1.33
CA GLY A 93 -5.19 9.96 -2.61
C GLY A 93 -4.25 11.15 -2.52
N THR A 94 -4.64 12.20 -1.81
CA THR A 94 -3.78 13.37 -1.58
C THR A 94 -2.49 12.96 -0.84
N LYS A 95 -2.64 12.14 0.21
CA LYS A 95 -1.49 11.66 0.98
C LYS A 95 -0.58 10.77 0.14
N LEU A 96 -1.15 9.86 -0.65
CA LEU A 96 -0.38 8.99 -1.52
C LEU A 96 0.33 9.77 -2.62
N GLY A 97 -0.30 10.80 -3.17
CA GLY A 97 0.30 11.64 -4.21
C GLY A 97 1.48 12.47 -3.72
N ALA A 98 1.60 12.70 -2.41
CA ALA A 98 2.73 13.42 -1.84
C ALA A 98 3.99 12.55 -1.71
N ASN A 99 3.88 11.24 -1.96
CA ASN A 99 4.99 10.29 -1.84
C ASN A 99 5.24 9.61 -3.18
N ASP A 100 6.47 9.15 -3.40
CA ASP A 100 6.84 8.45 -4.62
C ASP A 100 6.45 6.98 -4.51
N VAL A 101 5.18 6.70 -4.72
CA VAL A 101 4.61 5.35 -4.67
C VAL A 101 4.16 4.95 -6.07
N LYS A 102 4.65 3.82 -6.54
CA LYS A 102 4.26 3.23 -7.82
C LYS A 102 3.47 1.96 -7.58
N TYR A 103 2.65 1.59 -8.56
CA TYR A 103 1.77 0.43 -8.45
C TYR A 103 2.03 -0.52 -9.61
N MET A 104 2.14 -1.81 -9.30
CA MET A 104 2.34 -2.84 -10.31
C MET A 104 1.53 -4.09 -9.96
N PRO A 105 1.10 -4.87 -10.98
CA PRO A 105 0.44 -6.14 -10.71
C PRO A 105 1.38 -7.11 -9.98
N ARG A 106 0.82 -7.93 -9.08
CA ARG A 106 1.59 -8.93 -8.33
C ARG A 106 2.32 -9.92 -9.23
N THR A 107 1.78 -10.19 -10.39
CA THR A 107 2.35 -11.17 -11.34
C THR A 107 3.67 -10.73 -11.95
N VAL A 108 4.01 -9.43 -11.87
CA VAL A 108 5.23 -8.88 -12.47
C VAL A 108 6.48 -9.27 -11.68
N VAL A 109 6.34 -9.59 -10.39
CA VAL A 109 7.47 -9.88 -9.51
C VAL A 109 7.35 -11.31 -8.97
N LYS A 110 7.25 -12.27 -9.86
CA LYS A 110 7.39 -13.68 -9.51
C LYS A 110 8.87 -14.02 -9.48
N GLY A 111 9.26 -14.30 -8.33
CA GLY A 111 10.54 -14.75 -8.01
C GLY A 111 11.19 -15.82 -8.41
#